data_ea92953d7020f9f86d4c1278e0ea7f5d
#
_entry.id   ea92953d7020f9f86d4c1278e0ea7f5d
#
_cell.length_a   1.000
_cell.length_b   1.000
_cell.length_c   1.000
_cell.angle_alpha   90.00
_cell.angle_beta   90.00
_cell.angle_gamma   90.00
#
_symmetry.space_group_name_H-M   'P 1'
#
loop_
_entity.id
_entity.type
_entity.pdbx_description
1 polymer ?
#
loop_
_entity_poly.entity_id
_entity_poly.type
_entity_poly.pdbx_seq_one_letter_code
_entity_poly.pdbx_strand_id
1 'polypeptide(L)'
;MNTLAALEEVSISQADFDSMLEFSRCMIALKKNPKYIASIQENLPDTADAMHHEASILMGFDFHLTDGKPQLIEINNNAGGLYIGDAGWMPQDDISIWSDDLKTRILSMFPASWQTIAIMDDDVTHQYMYPEMQAYAALLRQDDRQVFVVSPEDISLCDDGLYVEHQRLDAIYNRHTDFYLNTPELLHIRKALMAHQIKLNPYPRSYALLGHKERMADWWREGVLESCIDDEQVKQIRALVPKISLMREADMDELWQSRKQWVFKPSARHGGKGVVLGKSMSRKRFYAFDPNDTVVQQFVPASVVRHEDVDYKFDVRLYMHGENLIAMAGRLWRGQVTNFREEGSGWTKICVC
;
A
#
# COMPACT_ATOMS: atom_id res chain seq x y z
N MET A 1 3.73 -16.10 -17.11
CA MET A 1 2.73 -15.03 -17.23
C MET A 1 3.42 -13.82 -17.82
N ASN A 2 2.97 -13.27 -18.94
CA ASN A 2 3.56 -12.05 -19.51
C ASN A 2 3.03 -10.87 -18.73
N THR A 3 3.84 -10.37 -17.83
CA THR A 3 3.55 -9.16 -17.01
C THR A 3 4.25 -7.92 -17.55
N LEU A 4 4.89 -8.04 -18.72
CA LEU A 4 5.43 -6.88 -19.42
C LEU A 4 4.27 -6.08 -19.99
N ALA A 5 4.21 -4.80 -19.60
CA ALA A 5 3.37 -3.85 -20.29
C ALA A 5 3.82 -3.75 -21.74
N ALA A 6 2.86 -3.65 -22.66
CA ALA A 6 3.13 -3.36 -24.06
C ALA A 6 3.81 -1.96 -24.22
N LEU A 7 3.83 -1.17 -23.17
CA LEU A 7 4.34 0.20 -23.14
C LEU A 7 5.60 0.25 -22.26
N GLU A 8 6.73 0.65 -22.83
CA GLU A 8 7.99 0.72 -22.10
C GLU A 8 8.04 1.88 -21.09
N GLU A 9 7.36 2.99 -21.39
CA GLU A 9 7.46 4.23 -20.61
C GLU A 9 6.19 5.08 -20.69
N VAL A 10 5.84 5.76 -19.59
CA VAL A 10 4.82 6.81 -19.53
C VAL A 10 5.44 8.08 -18.98
N SER A 11 5.23 9.21 -19.67
CA SER A 11 5.71 10.52 -19.23
C SER A 11 4.68 11.25 -18.37
N ILE A 12 5.16 11.91 -17.32
CA ILE A 12 4.37 12.81 -16.46
C ILE A 12 5.09 14.16 -16.33
N SER A 13 4.34 15.21 -16.00
CA SER A 13 4.96 16.53 -15.80
C SER A 13 5.75 16.60 -14.49
N GLN A 14 6.79 17.45 -14.44
CA GLN A 14 7.53 17.75 -13.22
C GLN A 14 6.59 18.26 -12.10
N ALA A 15 5.62 19.11 -12.45
CA ALA A 15 4.66 19.66 -11.48
C ALA A 15 3.77 18.58 -10.83
N ASP A 16 3.31 17.59 -11.61
CA ASP A 16 2.55 16.47 -11.08
C ASP A 16 3.41 15.60 -10.14
N PHE A 17 4.64 15.34 -10.56
CA PHE A 17 5.59 14.58 -9.74
C PHE A 17 5.86 15.28 -8.40
N ASP A 18 6.20 16.58 -8.44
CA ASP A 18 6.49 17.36 -7.23
C ASP A 18 5.28 17.39 -6.30
N SER A 19 4.07 17.58 -6.84
CA SER A 19 2.82 17.57 -6.09
C SER A 19 2.55 16.22 -5.40
N MET A 20 2.73 15.10 -6.11
CA MET A 20 2.58 13.75 -5.55
C MET A 20 3.61 13.48 -4.47
N LEU A 21 4.86 13.88 -4.68
CA LEU A 21 5.95 13.66 -3.73
C LEU A 21 5.77 14.48 -2.45
N GLU A 22 5.43 15.77 -2.57
CA GLU A 22 5.16 16.66 -1.44
C GLU A 22 3.97 16.14 -0.62
N PHE A 23 2.87 15.77 -1.29
CA PHE A 23 1.72 15.14 -0.64
C PHE A 23 2.14 13.89 0.16
N SER A 24 2.89 12.98 -0.47
CA SER A 24 3.31 11.73 0.18
C SER A 24 4.16 12.00 1.42
N ARG A 25 5.07 12.97 1.37
CA ARG A 25 5.88 13.41 2.51
C ARG A 25 5.02 14.02 3.63
N CYS A 26 4.08 14.88 3.27
CA CYS A 26 3.15 15.49 4.21
C CYS A 26 2.33 14.42 4.96
N MET A 27 1.79 13.44 4.26
CA MET A 27 1.03 12.35 4.88
C MET A 27 1.90 11.47 5.81
N ILE A 28 3.14 11.20 5.42
CA ILE A 28 4.09 10.46 6.26
C ILE A 28 4.44 11.25 7.53
N ALA A 29 4.59 12.56 7.42
CA ALA A 29 4.82 13.45 8.58
C ALA A 29 3.57 13.51 9.49
N LEU A 30 2.37 13.55 8.90
CA LEU A 30 1.09 13.61 9.63
C LEU A 30 0.95 12.42 10.59
N LYS A 31 1.36 11.22 10.22
CA LYS A 31 1.30 10.02 11.09
C LYS A 31 2.14 10.15 12.39
N LYS A 32 3.07 11.10 12.44
CA LYS A 32 3.87 11.41 13.64
C LYS A 32 3.26 12.55 14.48
N ASN A 33 2.23 13.22 13.96
CA ASN A 33 1.62 14.37 14.63
C ASN A 33 0.73 13.89 15.80
N PRO A 34 1.00 14.31 17.06
CA PRO A 34 0.25 13.82 18.21
C PRO A 34 -1.23 14.25 18.21
N LYS A 35 -1.57 15.40 17.61
CA LYS A 35 -2.96 15.84 17.48
C LYS A 35 -3.73 14.97 16.51
N TYR A 36 -3.11 14.62 15.37
CA TYR A 36 -3.69 13.68 14.42
C TYR A 36 -3.92 12.31 15.05
N ILE A 37 -2.93 11.78 15.75
CA ILE A 37 -3.04 10.50 16.46
C ILE A 37 -4.20 10.55 17.46
N ALA A 38 -4.27 11.61 18.26
CA ALA A 38 -5.34 11.79 19.24
C ALA A 38 -6.74 11.85 18.61
N SER A 39 -6.87 12.48 17.43
CA SER A 39 -8.17 12.62 16.75
C SER A 39 -8.76 11.30 16.22
N ILE A 40 -7.93 10.26 16.08
CA ILE A 40 -8.34 8.94 15.58
C ILE A 40 -8.09 7.80 16.58
N GLN A 41 -7.59 8.13 17.78
CA GLN A 41 -7.15 7.15 18.81
C GLN A 41 -8.23 6.13 19.16
N GLU A 42 -9.49 6.55 19.30
CA GLU A 42 -10.61 5.69 19.68
C GLU A 42 -10.89 4.56 18.66
N ASN A 43 -10.44 4.71 17.43
CA ASN A 43 -10.66 3.76 16.35
C ASN A 43 -9.41 2.89 16.05
N LEU A 44 -8.37 2.98 16.89
CA LEU A 44 -7.17 2.19 16.68
C LEU A 44 -7.31 0.81 17.34
N PRO A 45 -6.87 -0.28 16.67
CA PRO A 45 -6.83 -1.59 17.29
C PRO A 45 -5.70 -1.65 18.34
N ASP A 46 -5.82 -2.57 19.30
CA ASP A 46 -4.82 -2.79 20.35
C ASP A 46 -3.41 -3.06 19.81
N THR A 47 -3.29 -3.77 18.68
CA THR A 47 -2.00 -4.01 18.01
C THR A 47 -1.34 -2.73 17.52
N ALA A 48 -2.09 -1.63 17.35
CA ALA A 48 -1.52 -0.33 17.02
C ALA A 48 -0.82 0.35 18.22
N ASP A 49 -1.04 -0.14 19.44
CA ASP A 49 -0.37 0.34 20.64
C ASP A 49 1.03 -0.29 20.83
N ALA A 50 1.34 -1.38 20.11
CA ALA A 50 2.69 -1.91 20.04
C ALA A 50 3.61 -0.84 19.41
N MET A 51 4.26 -0.05 20.28
CA MET A 51 5.00 1.15 19.86
C MET A 51 6.30 0.81 19.16
N HIS A 52 6.39 1.20 17.90
CA HIS A 52 7.64 1.24 17.15
C HIS A 52 7.69 2.50 16.30
N HIS A 53 8.84 3.16 16.26
CA HIS A 53 9.03 4.45 15.58
C HIS A 53 9.64 4.31 14.17
N GLU A 54 9.91 3.09 13.73
CA GLU A 54 10.55 2.84 12.45
C GLU A 54 9.61 3.18 11.27
N ALA A 55 10.18 3.65 10.17
CA ALA A 55 9.43 3.84 8.94
C ALA A 55 8.94 2.49 8.41
N SER A 56 7.79 2.46 7.72
CA SER A 56 7.42 1.28 6.94
C SER A 56 8.47 1.03 5.87
N ILE A 57 8.87 -0.23 5.68
CA ILE A 57 9.92 -0.59 4.69
C ILE A 57 9.55 0.00 3.34
N LEU A 58 8.33 -0.23 2.86
CA LEU A 58 7.91 0.30 1.59
C LEU A 58 6.43 0.67 1.60
N MET A 59 6.13 1.96 1.59
CA MET A 59 4.77 2.47 1.38
C MET A 59 4.55 2.80 -0.09
N GLY A 60 3.37 2.51 -0.60
CA GLY A 60 2.94 2.91 -1.94
C GLY A 60 1.85 3.97 -1.88
N PHE A 61 2.02 5.03 -2.63
CA PHE A 61 1.00 6.06 -2.86
C PHE A 61 0.57 5.99 -4.31
N ASP A 62 -0.69 5.65 -4.55
CA ASP A 62 -1.23 5.41 -5.89
C ASP A 62 -2.06 6.61 -6.36
N PHE A 63 -1.72 7.17 -7.50
CA PHE A 63 -2.37 8.36 -8.06
C PHE A 63 -2.91 8.11 -9.46
N HIS A 64 -4.12 8.60 -9.74
CA HIS A 64 -4.55 8.90 -11.10
C HIS A 64 -4.15 10.34 -11.45
N LEU A 65 -3.78 10.57 -12.71
CA LEU A 65 -3.56 11.91 -13.27
C LEU A 65 -4.79 12.28 -14.11
N THR A 66 -5.68 13.06 -13.52
CA THR A 66 -6.94 13.44 -14.16
C THR A 66 -6.94 14.95 -14.41
N ASP A 67 -7.20 15.35 -15.65
CA ASP A 67 -7.23 16.77 -16.06
C ASP A 67 -5.96 17.55 -15.67
N GLY A 68 -4.79 16.88 -15.74
CA GLY A 68 -3.50 17.45 -15.37
C GLY A 68 -3.31 17.68 -13.86
N LYS A 69 -4.02 16.91 -13.03
CA LYS A 69 -3.86 16.95 -11.56
C LYS A 69 -3.81 15.56 -10.96
N PRO A 70 -2.86 15.29 -10.06
CA PRO A 70 -2.82 14.04 -9.33
C PRO A 70 -4.03 13.91 -8.38
N GLN A 71 -4.60 12.70 -8.33
CA GLN A 71 -5.66 12.35 -7.40
C GLN A 71 -5.29 11.04 -6.71
N LEU A 72 -5.20 11.04 -5.39
CA LEU A 72 -4.86 9.88 -4.59
C LEU A 72 -5.95 8.82 -4.68
N ILE A 73 -5.58 7.59 -5.00
CA ILE A 73 -6.51 6.46 -5.08
C ILE A 73 -6.47 5.61 -3.82
N GLU A 74 -5.27 5.30 -3.33
CA GLU A 74 -5.05 4.55 -2.09
C GLU A 74 -3.61 4.71 -1.58
N ILE A 75 -3.42 4.41 -0.29
CA ILE A 75 -2.11 4.27 0.33
C ILE A 75 -1.92 2.81 0.73
N ASN A 76 -0.84 2.20 0.25
CA ASN A 76 -0.48 0.82 0.53
C ASN A 76 0.67 0.77 1.53
N ASN A 77 0.48 0.07 2.63
CA ASN A 77 1.47 0.06 3.71
C ASN A 77 2.62 -0.94 3.49
N ASN A 78 2.41 -1.94 2.63
CA ASN A 78 3.42 -2.89 2.17
C ASN A 78 3.35 -3.00 0.64
N ALA A 79 3.66 -1.92 -0.05
CA ALA A 79 3.57 -1.86 -1.51
C ALA A 79 4.41 -2.96 -2.18
N GLY A 80 3.82 -3.65 -3.15
CA GLY A 80 4.51 -4.60 -4.02
C GLY A 80 4.72 -4.03 -5.41
N GLY A 81 5.58 -4.70 -6.19
CA GLY A 81 5.83 -4.37 -7.58
C GLY A 81 7.02 -3.46 -7.84
N LEU A 82 7.79 -3.09 -6.82
CA LEU A 82 9.03 -2.35 -6.99
C LEU A 82 10.01 -3.10 -7.89
N TYR A 83 10.17 -4.38 -7.63
CA TYR A 83 11.01 -5.29 -8.40
C TYR A 83 10.60 -5.36 -9.87
N ILE A 84 9.31 -5.49 -10.14
CA ILE A 84 8.77 -5.60 -11.50
C ILE A 84 8.82 -4.24 -12.20
N GLY A 85 8.49 -3.16 -11.48
CA GLY A 85 8.41 -1.82 -12.03
C GLY A 85 9.75 -1.23 -12.49
N ASP A 86 10.84 -1.57 -11.80
CA ASP A 86 12.19 -1.09 -12.16
C ASP A 86 12.85 -1.97 -13.22
N ALA A 87 12.64 -3.27 -13.15
CA ALA A 87 13.42 -4.27 -13.87
C ALA A 87 12.67 -5.03 -14.97
N GLY A 88 11.35 -4.82 -15.05
CA GLY A 88 10.50 -5.72 -15.81
C GLY A 88 10.36 -7.08 -15.12
N TRP A 89 9.76 -8.04 -15.82
CA TRP A 89 9.64 -9.41 -15.29
C TRP A 89 10.97 -10.13 -15.28
N MET A 90 11.34 -10.69 -14.14
CA MET A 90 12.63 -11.36 -13.96
C MET A 90 12.48 -12.79 -13.45
N PRO A 91 13.45 -13.67 -13.80
CA PRO A 91 13.61 -14.94 -13.10
C PRO A 91 13.80 -14.72 -11.59
N GLN A 92 13.39 -15.71 -10.81
CA GLN A 92 13.61 -15.71 -9.36
C GLN A 92 15.11 -15.53 -9.04
N ASP A 93 15.40 -14.79 -7.98
CA ASP A 93 16.74 -14.57 -7.43
C ASP A 93 17.72 -13.72 -8.27
N ASP A 94 17.35 -13.31 -9.48
CA ASP A 94 18.20 -12.44 -10.28
C ASP A 94 17.99 -10.97 -9.97
N ILE A 95 18.88 -10.39 -9.16
CA ILE A 95 18.92 -8.96 -8.82
C ILE A 95 20.01 -8.21 -9.61
N SER A 96 20.64 -8.86 -10.57
CA SER A 96 21.76 -8.27 -11.33
C SER A 96 21.35 -7.04 -12.14
N ILE A 97 20.06 -6.96 -12.50
CA ILE A 97 19.48 -5.87 -13.28
C ILE A 97 19.17 -4.62 -12.47
N TRP A 98 19.02 -4.73 -11.15
CA TRP A 98 18.87 -3.53 -10.33
C TRP A 98 20.14 -2.72 -10.33
N SER A 99 20.02 -1.42 -10.50
CA SER A 99 21.15 -0.51 -10.37
C SER A 99 21.72 -0.60 -8.94
N ASP A 100 23.00 -0.34 -8.79
CA ASP A 100 23.64 -0.33 -7.46
C ASP A 100 23.06 0.76 -6.56
N ASP A 101 22.59 1.86 -7.13
CA ASP A 101 21.86 2.90 -6.40
C ASP A 101 20.53 2.37 -5.84
N LEU A 102 19.72 1.65 -6.64
CA LEU A 102 18.48 1.05 -6.16
C LEU A 102 18.74 -0.01 -5.08
N LYS A 103 19.74 -0.88 -5.27
CA LYS A 103 20.16 -1.87 -4.26
C LYS A 103 20.52 -1.19 -2.94
N THR A 104 21.30 -0.12 -3.00
CA THR A 104 21.70 0.66 -1.82
C THR A 104 20.48 1.26 -1.11
N ARG A 105 19.53 1.84 -1.86
CA ARG A 105 18.28 2.37 -1.30
C ARG A 105 17.44 1.27 -0.65
N ILE A 106 17.31 0.12 -1.29
CA ILE A 106 16.56 -1.01 -0.72
C ILE A 106 17.21 -1.51 0.57
N LEU A 107 18.54 -1.72 0.59
CA LEU A 107 19.25 -2.14 1.80
C LEU A 107 19.07 -1.14 2.95
N SER A 108 19.06 0.16 2.65
CA SER A 108 18.86 1.21 3.66
C SER A 108 17.48 1.18 4.33
N MET A 109 16.49 0.53 3.73
CA MET A 109 15.16 0.38 4.33
C MET A 109 15.13 -0.64 5.48
N PHE A 110 16.14 -1.52 5.56
CA PHE A 110 16.21 -2.57 6.57
C PHE A 110 17.27 -2.18 7.61
N PRO A 111 16.89 -1.98 8.89
CA PRO A 111 17.84 -1.64 9.95
C PRO A 111 19.01 -2.63 10.01
N ALA A 112 20.23 -2.13 10.23
CA ALA A 112 21.42 -2.97 10.32
C ALA A 112 21.36 -3.97 11.49
N SER A 113 20.54 -3.70 12.51
CA SER A 113 20.30 -4.60 13.64
C SER A 113 19.45 -5.82 13.29
N TRP A 114 18.83 -5.87 12.12
CA TRP A 114 18.03 -7.00 11.67
C TRP A 114 18.91 -7.99 10.91
N GLN A 115 19.48 -8.93 11.63
CA GLN A 115 20.40 -9.93 11.07
C GLN A 115 19.66 -11.20 10.63
N THR A 116 18.62 -11.61 11.37
CA THR A 116 17.80 -12.78 11.04
C THR A 116 16.39 -12.32 10.74
N ILE A 117 15.98 -12.38 9.45
CA ILE A 117 14.75 -11.78 8.95
C ILE A 117 13.86 -12.85 8.31
N ALA A 118 12.56 -12.84 8.65
CA ALA A 118 11.55 -13.54 7.86
C ALA A 118 10.83 -12.55 6.93
N ILE A 119 10.73 -12.87 5.65
CA ILE A 119 9.79 -12.23 4.71
C ILE A 119 8.57 -13.15 4.66
N MET A 120 7.42 -12.68 5.17
CA MET A 120 6.28 -13.54 5.45
C MET A 120 5.04 -13.12 4.67
N ASP A 121 4.39 -14.10 4.03
CA ASP A 121 3.06 -13.94 3.43
C ASP A 121 2.25 -15.25 3.59
N ASP A 122 0.94 -15.18 3.42
CA ASP A 122 0.06 -16.36 3.41
C ASP A 122 0.37 -17.25 2.19
N ASP A 123 0.49 -18.56 2.40
CA ASP A 123 0.80 -19.52 1.32
C ASP A 123 1.87 -18.97 0.35
N VAL A 124 3.00 -18.58 0.93
CA VAL A 124 3.98 -17.66 0.32
C VAL A 124 4.43 -18.08 -1.07
N THR A 125 4.62 -19.38 -1.31
CA THR A 125 5.12 -19.91 -2.61
C THR A 125 4.12 -19.75 -3.75
N HIS A 126 2.82 -19.60 -3.45
CA HIS A 126 1.76 -19.38 -4.43
C HIS A 126 1.37 -17.91 -4.60
N GLN A 127 2.03 -17.00 -3.88
CA GLN A 127 1.77 -15.58 -4.03
C GLN A 127 2.28 -15.05 -5.38
N TYR A 128 1.47 -14.15 -5.99
CA TYR A 128 1.87 -13.45 -7.21
C TYR A 128 3.20 -12.69 -7.05
N MET A 129 3.43 -12.15 -5.84
CA MET A 129 4.62 -11.38 -5.50
C MET A 129 5.78 -12.23 -4.93
N TYR A 130 5.69 -13.56 -4.99
CA TYR A 130 6.76 -14.44 -4.50
C TYR A 130 8.13 -14.16 -5.12
N PRO A 131 8.24 -13.93 -6.46
CA PRO A 131 9.52 -13.56 -7.07
C PRO A 131 10.13 -12.28 -6.50
N GLU A 132 9.32 -11.28 -6.15
CA GLU A 132 9.80 -10.07 -5.50
C GLU A 132 10.33 -10.35 -4.09
N MET A 133 9.65 -11.19 -3.32
CA MET A 133 10.12 -11.60 -1.98
C MET A 133 11.45 -12.32 -2.05
N GLN A 134 11.64 -13.20 -3.04
CA GLN A 134 12.91 -13.88 -3.28
C GLN A 134 14.02 -12.90 -3.68
N ALA A 135 13.72 -11.90 -4.49
CA ALA A 135 14.69 -10.87 -4.87
C ALA A 135 15.14 -10.04 -3.66
N TYR A 136 14.22 -9.63 -2.77
CA TYR A 136 14.59 -8.99 -1.50
C TYR A 136 15.46 -9.91 -0.64
N ALA A 137 15.09 -11.19 -0.53
CA ALA A 137 15.86 -12.15 0.25
C ALA A 137 17.28 -12.34 -0.32
N ALA A 138 17.41 -12.44 -1.64
CA ALA A 138 18.71 -12.56 -2.31
C ALA A 138 19.60 -11.33 -2.04
N LEU A 139 19.03 -10.12 -2.14
CA LEU A 139 19.77 -8.89 -1.88
C LEU A 139 20.22 -8.78 -0.41
N LEU A 140 19.33 -9.10 0.54
CA LEU A 140 19.66 -9.04 1.97
C LEU A 140 20.70 -10.11 2.36
N ARG A 141 20.68 -11.29 1.72
CA ARG A 141 21.72 -12.33 1.93
C ARG A 141 23.09 -11.89 1.41
N GLN A 142 23.16 -11.08 0.35
CA GLN A 142 24.41 -10.48 -0.12
C GLN A 142 24.97 -9.45 0.88
N ASP A 143 24.15 -8.93 1.79
CA ASP A 143 24.51 -8.04 2.90
C ASP A 143 24.76 -8.84 4.21
N ASP A 144 25.15 -10.10 4.09
CA ASP A 144 25.50 -11.05 5.18
C ASP A 144 24.38 -11.32 6.20
N ARG A 145 23.11 -11.11 5.82
CA ARG A 145 21.93 -11.40 6.66
C ARG A 145 21.39 -12.79 6.41
N GLN A 146 20.84 -13.40 7.45
CA GLN A 146 20.07 -14.63 7.31
C GLN A 146 18.62 -14.30 7.01
N VAL A 147 18.10 -14.78 5.87
CA VAL A 147 16.74 -14.40 5.41
C VAL A 147 15.96 -15.64 5.01
N PHE A 148 14.74 -15.74 5.55
CA PHE A 148 13.77 -16.78 5.24
C PHE A 148 12.58 -16.15 4.51
N VAL A 149 12.05 -16.85 3.49
CA VAL A 149 10.78 -16.48 2.83
C VAL A 149 9.80 -17.58 3.16
N VAL A 150 8.82 -17.29 4.02
CA VAL A 150 8.03 -18.30 4.76
C VAL A 150 6.57 -17.91 4.88
N SER A 151 5.74 -18.92 5.12
CA SER A 151 4.35 -18.73 5.54
C SER A 151 4.25 -18.61 7.09
N PRO A 152 3.15 -18.07 7.64
CA PRO A 152 2.98 -17.94 9.09
C PRO A 152 3.17 -19.24 9.86
N GLU A 153 2.72 -20.38 9.33
CA GLU A 153 2.81 -21.71 9.91
C GLU A 153 4.24 -22.25 10.02
N ASP A 154 5.18 -21.71 9.27
CA ASP A 154 6.61 -22.07 9.35
C ASP A 154 7.31 -21.34 10.52
N ILE A 155 6.63 -20.38 11.14
CA ILE A 155 7.16 -19.59 12.25
C ILE A 155 6.63 -20.17 13.57
N SER A 156 7.52 -20.51 14.48
CA SER A 156 7.16 -21.03 15.80
C SER A 156 7.39 -19.99 16.89
N LEU A 157 6.48 -19.97 17.89
CA LEU A 157 6.61 -19.12 19.07
C LEU A 157 7.24 -19.94 20.21
N CYS A 158 8.37 -19.47 20.71
CA CYS A 158 9.04 -19.96 21.92
C CYS A 158 8.96 -18.91 23.05
N ASP A 159 9.48 -19.26 24.23
CA ASP A 159 9.41 -18.38 25.41
C ASP A 159 10.10 -17.02 25.21
N ASP A 160 11.17 -16.98 24.42
CA ASP A 160 12.00 -15.80 24.21
C ASP A 160 11.83 -15.14 22.83
N GLY A 161 10.95 -15.65 21.95
CA GLY A 161 10.69 -15.03 20.65
C GLY A 161 10.16 -15.98 19.58
N LEU A 162 10.25 -15.49 18.33
CA LEU A 162 9.83 -16.24 17.14
C LEU A 162 11.03 -16.90 16.46
N TYR A 163 10.78 -18.09 15.91
CA TYR A 163 11.81 -18.93 15.29
C TYR A 163 11.33 -19.47 13.93
N VAL A 164 12.28 -19.56 12.99
CA VAL A 164 12.15 -20.36 11.78
C VAL A 164 13.27 -21.41 11.82
N GLU A 165 12.92 -22.69 11.62
CA GLU A 165 13.83 -23.86 11.71
C GLU A 165 14.65 -23.82 13.02
N HIS A 166 15.27 -23.34 13.67
CA HIS A 166 16.00 -23.21 14.94
C HIS A 166 16.69 -21.84 15.07
N GLN A 167 16.40 -20.94 14.12
CA GLN A 167 16.98 -19.61 14.11
C GLN A 167 16.00 -18.61 14.70
N ARG A 168 16.43 -17.90 15.73
CA ARG A 168 15.62 -16.83 16.34
C ARG A 168 15.55 -15.64 15.40
N LEU A 169 14.35 -15.13 15.15
CA LEU A 169 14.12 -13.97 14.31
C LEU A 169 14.36 -12.66 15.07
N ASP A 170 15.04 -11.72 14.42
CA ASP A 170 15.10 -10.32 14.86
C ASP A 170 13.91 -9.53 14.37
N ALA A 171 13.47 -9.80 13.13
CA ALA A 171 12.39 -9.07 12.49
C ALA A 171 11.60 -9.90 11.48
N ILE A 172 10.35 -9.47 11.26
CA ILE A 172 9.51 -9.95 10.16
C ILE A 172 9.22 -8.77 9.20
N TYR A 173 9.55 -8.93 7.93
CA TYR A 173 8.98 -8.13 6.85
C TYR A 173 7.65 -8.74 6.45
N ASN A 174 6.57 -8.14 6.93
CA ASN A 174 5.22 -8.64 6.76
C ASN A 174 4.65 -8.25 5.39
N ARG A 175 4.43 -9.25 4.54
CA ARG A 175 3.76 -9.09 3.25
C ARG A 175 2.28 -9.50 3.31
N HIS A 176 1.86 -10.17 4.39
CA HIS A 176 0.49 -10.57 4.62
C HIS A 176 -0.45 -9.36 4.70
N THR A 177 -1.67 -9.52 4.18
CA THR A 177 -2.65 -8.42 4.07
C THR A 177 -3.47 -8.17 5.33
N ASP A 178 -3.43 -9.06 6.32
CA ASP A 178 -3.97 -8.79 7.67
C ASP A 178 -2.93 -8.02 8.49
N PHE A 179 -2.97 -6.70 8.38
CA PHE A 179 -2.05 -5.82 9.09
C PHE A 179 -2.27 -5.78 10.61
N TYR A 180 -3.42 -6.24 11.09
CA TYR A 180 -3.75 -6.25 12.52
C TYR A 180 -3.48 -7.58 13.20
N LEU A 181 -3.04 -8.59 12.45
CA LEU A 181 -2.72 -9.94 12.94
C LEU A 181 -3.91 -10.61 13.67
N ASN A 182 -5.11 -10.49 13.11
CA ASN A 182 -6.34 -10.99 13.72
C ASN A 182 -6.70 -12.42 13.26
N THR A 183 -6.19 -12.83 12.10
CA THR A 183 -6.47 -14.16 11.55
C THR A 183 -5.78 -15.25 12.39
N PRO A 184 -6.37 -16.45 12.52
CA PRO A 184 -5.88 -17.50 13.41
C PRO A 184 -4.41 -17.86 13.21
N GLU A 185 -3.95 -17.90 11.96
CA GLU A 185 -2.58 -18.22 11.57
C GLU A 185 -1.55 -17.17 12.03
N LEU A 186 -1.98 -15.94 12.33
CA LEU A 186 -1.10 -14.84 12.77
C LEU A 186 -1.11 -14.62 14.30
N LEU A 187 -1.95 -15.30 15.06
CA LEU A 187 -2.13 -15.02 16.51
C LEU A 187 -0.85 -15.23 17.32
N HIS A 188 -0.01 -16.18 16.96
CA HIS A 188 1.27 -16.41 17.64
C HIS A 188 2.28 -15.28 17.36
N ILE A 189 2.26 -14.70 16.15
CA ILE A 189 3.06 -13.54 15.79
C ILE A 189 2.54 -12.29 16.51
N ARG A 190 1.20 -12.12 16.57
CA ARG A 190 0.58 -11.05 17.37
C ARG A 190 1.01 -11.13 18.84
N LYS A 191 0.99 -12.32 19.43
CA LYS A 191 1.40 -12.54 20.82
C LYS A 191 2.86 -12.11 21.04
N ALA A 192 3.77 -12.50 20.16
CA ALA A 192 5.17 -12.08 20.23
C ALA A 192 5.36 -10.58 20.04
N LEU A 193 4.60 -9.96 19.11
CA LEU A 193 4.64 -8.52 18.87
C LEU A 193 4.20 -7.75 20.12
N MET A 194 3.06 -8.13 20.72
CA MET A 194 2.54 -7.49 21.93
C MET A 194 3.43 -7.68 23.16
N ALA A 195 4.21 -8.78 23.18
CA ALA A 195 5.24 -9.04 24.20
C ALA A 195 6.59 -8.36 23.90
N HIS A 196 6.70 -7.56 22.83
CA HIS A 196 7.94 -6.91 22.38
C HIS A 196 9.10 -7.88 22.07
N GLN A 197 8.77 -9.13 21.71
CA GLN A 197 9.75 -10.18 21.40
C GLN A 197 10.18 -10.22 19.95
N ILE A 198 9.52 -9.47 19.07
CA ILE A 198 9.77 -9.42 17.62
C ILE A 198 9.57 -8.00 17.08
N LYS A 199 10.35 -7.64 16.07
CA LYS A 199 10.10 -6.47 15.23
C LYS A 199 9.26 -6.90 14.04
N LEU A 200 8.22 -6.12 13.72
CA LEU A 200 7.35 -6.37 12.57
C LEU A 200 7.27 -5.12 11.70
N ASN A 201 7.49 -5.23 10.40
CA ASN A 201 7.35 -4.11 9.49
C ASN A 201 6.62 -4.54 8.20
N PRO A 202 5.57 -3.82 7.78
CA PRO A 202 5.02 -2.64 8.42
C PRO A 202 4.32 -2.96 9.75
N TYR A 203 4.39 -2.01 10.68
CA TYR A 203 3.68 -2.13 11.96
C TYR A 203 2.18 -1.92 11.78
N PRO A 204 1.34 -2.59 12.60
CA PRO A 204 -0.10 -2.37 12.62
C PRO A 204 -0.46 -0.88 12.77
N ARG A 205 0.27 -0.15 13.62
CA ARG A 205 0.08 1.30 13.80
C ARG A 205 0.26 2.11 12.52
N SER A 206 1.26 1.79 11.71
CA SER A 206 1.48 2.50 10.43
C SER A 206 0.30 2.33 9.48
N TYR A 207 -0.25 1.12 9.41
CA TYR A 207 -1.45 0.85 8.63
C TYR A 207 -2.67 1.59 9.21
N ALA A 208 -2.88 1.49 10.52
CA ALA A 208 -3.99 2.13 11.21
C ALA A 208 -4.01 3.66 11.05
N LEU A 209 -2.85 4.31 10.97
CA LEU A 209 -2.73 5.76 10.85
C LEU A 209 -2.84 6.29 9.42
N LEU A 210 -2.47 5.51 8.39
CA LEU A 210 -2.47 5.98 6.99
C LEU A 210 -3.08 4.99 6.01
N GLY A 211 -2.73 3.70 6.09
CA GLY A 211 -3.08 2.73 5.04
C GLY A 211 -4.54 2.25 5.11
N HIS A 212 -5.18 2.33 6.28
CA HIS A 212 -6.58 1.95 6.42
C HIS A 212 -7.48 2.93 5.66
N LYS A 213 -8.38 2.43 4.81
CA LYS A 213 -9.16 3.29 3.89
C LYS A 213 -10.02 4.34 4.60
N GLU A 214 -10.48 4.06 5.83
CA GLU A 214 -11.24 5.04 6.61
C GLU A 214 -10.43 6.30 6.94
N ARG A 215 -9.09 6.22 6.97
CA ARG A 215 -8.24 7.41 7.20
C ARG A 215 -8.46 8.50 6.17
N MET A 216 -8.65 8.10 4.90
CA MET A 216 -8.98 9.08 3.86
C MET A 216 -10.33 9.78 4.13
N ALA A 217 -11.30 9.10 4.76
CA ALA A 217 -12.55 9.72 5.18
C ALA A 217 -12.36 10.68 6.35
N ASP A 218 -11.51 10.32 7.31
CA ASP A 218 -11.18 11.19 8.45
C ASP A 218 -10.57 12.52 8.00
N TRP A 219 -9.78 12.55 6.91
CA TRP A 219 -9.20 13.79 6.38
C TRP A 219 -10.24 14.76 5.81
N TRP A 220 -11.47 14.28 5.57
CA TRP A 220 -12.60 15.12 5.16
C TRP A 220 -13.49 15.54 6.33
N ARG A 221 -13.30 14.95 7.52
CA ARG A 221 -14.01 15.41 8.73
C ARG A 221 -13.46 16.75 9.17
N GLU A 222 -14.38 17.64 9.54
CA GLU A 222 -14.04 18.94 10.09
C GLU A 222 -13.23 18.78 11.39
N GLY A 223 -12.18 19.58 11.53
CA GLY A 223 -11.34 19.61 12.72
C GLY A 223 -10.22 18.56 12.75
N VAL A 224 -10.23 17.51 11.93
CA VAL A 224 -9.18 16.48 11.96
C VAL A 224 -7.86 17.02 11.42
N LEU A 225 -7.83 17.48 10.19
CA LEU A 225 -6.62 18.06 9.61
C LEU A 225 -6.36 19.47 10.16
N GLU A 226 -7.39 20.28 10.28
CA GLU A 226 -7.31 21.66 10.74
C GLU A 226 -6.70 21.81 12.15
N SER A 227 -6.82 20.78 12.97
CA SER A 227 -6.16 20.75 14.29
C SER A 227 -4.67 20.44 14.24
N CYS A 228 -4.19 19.88 13.12
CA CYS A 228 -2.86 19.29 12.99
C CYS A 228 -1.89 20.10 12.14
N ILE A 229 -2.40 20.73 11.10
CA ILE A 229 -1.64 21.44 10.07
C ILE A 229 -2.34 22.76 9.73
N ASP A 230 -1.68 23.65 8.99
CA ASP A 230 -2.27 24.91 8.59
C ASP A 230 -3.32 24.78 7.48
N ASP A 231 -4.13 25.83 7.30
CA ASP A 231 -5.25 25.86 6.35
C ASP A 231 -4.82 25.67 4.90
N GLU A 232 -3.62 26.10 4.53
CA GLU A 232 -3.10 25.95 3.17
C GLU A 232 -2.73 24.49 2.89
N GLN A 233 -2.08 23.84 3.85
CA GLN A 233 -1.78 22.40 3.77
C GLN A 233 -3.06 21.57 3.74
N VAL A 234 -4.09 21.93 4.52
CA VAL A 234 -5.42 21.27 4.46
C VAL A 234 -6.01 21.37 3.06
N LYS A 235 -5.99 22.56 2.45
CA LYS A 235 -6.48 22.74 1.07
C LYS A 235 -5.70 21.93 0.06
N GLN A 236 -4.37 21.89 0.17
CA GLN A 236 -3.50 21.11 -0.71
C GLN A 236 -3.79 19.61 -0.60
N ILE A 237 -3.92 19.08 0.62
CA ILE A 237 -4.29 17.67 0.83
C ILE A 237 -5.65 17.37 0.21
N ARG A 238 -6.68 18.16 0.51
CA ARG A 238 -8.04 17.95 -0.01
C ARG A 238 -8.15 18.18 -1.52
N ALA A 239 -7.23 18.90 -2.13
CA ALA A 239 -7.16 19.02 -3.59
C ALA A 239 -6.69 17.74 -4.27
N LEU A 240 -5.85 16.94 -3.60
CA LEU A 240 -5.33 15.69 -4.12
C LEU A 240 -6.11 14.45 -3.65
N VAL A 241 -6.89 14.56 -2.58
CA VAL A 241 -7.70 13.46 -2.05
C VAL A 241 -9.13 13.57 -2.56
N PRO A 242 -9.65 12.62 -3.37
CA PRO A 242 -11.05 12.61 -3.78
C PRO A 242 -11.97 12.61 -2.56
N LYS A 243 -13.14 13.23 -2.67
CA LYS A 243 -14.12 13.20 -1.58
C LYS A 243 -14.44 11.76 -1.22
N ILE A 244 -14.39 11.45 0.08
CA ILE A 244 -14.63 10.11 0.60
C ILE A 244 -15.34 10.21 1.95
N SER A 245 -16.25 9.28 2.21
CA SER A 245 -16.98 9.16 3.46
C SER A 245 -17.21 7.70 3.83
N LEU A 246 -17.65 7.46 5.04
CA LEU A 246 -18.07 6.13 5.49
C LEU A 246 -19.52 5.90 5.07
N MET A 247 -19.84 4.74 4.52
CA MET A 247 -21.19 4.43 4.06
C MET A 247 -22.21 4.49 5.20
N ARG A 248 -21.81 4.15 6.43
CA ARG A 248 -22.64 4.24 7.65
C ARG A 248 -23.06 5.67 8.02
N GLU A 249 -22.38 6.68 7.48
CA GLU A 249 -22.65 8.10 7.74
C GLU A 249 -23.50 8.75 6.64
N ALA A 250 -23.77 8.02 5.54
CA ALA A 250 -24.47 8.54 4.39
C ALA A 250 -25.97 8.25 4.46
N ASP A 251 -26.79 9.15 3.91
CA ASP A 251 -28.18 8.84 3.56
C ASP A 251 -28.18 7.84 2.40
N MET A 252 -28.79 6.67 2.62
CA MET A 252 -28.75 5.56 1.67
C MET A 252 -29.54 5.83 0.39
N ASP A 253 -30.60 6.61 0.45
CA ASP A 253 -31.39 6.92 -0.74
C ASP A 253 -30.71 7.99 -1.59
N GLU A 254 -30.14 9.02 -0.99
CA GLU A 254 -29.32 10.01 -1.69
C GLU A 254 -28.09 9.36 -2.30
N LEU A 255 -27.41 8.47 -1.56
CA LEU A 255 -26.25 7.74 -2.03
C LEU A 255 -26.58 6.83 -3.21
N TRP A 256 -27.74 6.15 -3.17
CA TRP A 256 -28.23 5.36 -4.29
C TRP A 256 -28.51 6.20 -5.54
N GLN A 257 -29.13 7.37 -5.38
CA GLN A 257 -29.42 8.29 -6.49
C GLN A 257 -28.14 8.81 -7.15
N SER A 258 -27.17 9.19 -6.34
CA SER A 258 -25.88 9.73 -6.80
C SER A 258 -24.81 8.66 -7.09
N ARG A 259 -25.12 7.36 -6.90
CA ARG A 259 -24.13 6.25 -6.91
C ARG A 259 -23.17 6.25 -8.09
N LYS A 260 -23.58 6.73 -9.27
CA LYS A 260 -22.74 6.76 -10.47
C LYS A 260 -21.48 7.62 -10.32
N GLN A 261 -21.48 8.53 -9.34
CA GLN A 261 -20.35 9.40 -9.02
C GLN A 261 -19.37 8.76 -8.03
N TRP A 262 -19.68 7.55 -7.53
CA TRP A 262 -18.97 6.93 -6.41
C TRP A 262 -18.38 5.57 -6.76
N VAL A 263 -17.31 5.24 -6.03
CA VAL A 263 -16.71 3.92 -5.94
C VAL A 263 -16.90 3.41 -4.52
N PHE A 264 -17.38 2.19 -4.39
CA PHE A 264 -17.63 1.51 -3.12
C PHE A 264 -16.49 0.53 -2.84
N LYS A 265 -15.81 0.69 -1.73
CA LYS A 265 -14.63 -0.10 -1.37
C LYS A 265 -14.80 -0.68 0.03
N PRO A 266 -14.71 -2.01 0.23
CA PRO A 266 -14.61 -2.56 1.59
C PRO A 266 -13.37 -1.99 2.29
N SER A 267 -13.53 -1.55 3.56
CA SER A 267 -12.45 -0.91 4.32
C SER A 267 -11.32 -1.88 4.66
N ALA A 268 -11.68 -3.15 4.94
CA ALA A 268 -10.74 -4.19 5.38
C ALA A 268 -10.18 -5.06 4.23
N ARG A 269 -10.53 -4.83 2.96
CA ARG A 269 -10.05 -5.65 1.84
C ARG A 269 -8.99 -4.93 1.01
N HIS A 270 -8.05 -5.70 0.43
CA HIS A 270 -6.91 -5.23 -0.34
C HIS A 270 -6.91 -5.78 -1.78
N GLY A 271 -6.06 -5.21 -2.65
CA GLY A 271 -5.85 -5.69 -4.01
C GLY A 271 -7.07 -5.58 -4.93
N GLY A 272 -7.89 -4.56 -4.77
CA GLY A 272 -9.08 -4.33 -5.60
C GLY A 272 -10.24 -5.29 -5.33
N LYS A 273 -10.09 -6.26 -4.39
CA LYS A 273 -11.13 -7.23 -4.06
C LYS A 273 -12.36 -6.54 -3.47
N GLY A 274 -13.51 -6.70 -4.11
CA GLY A 274 -14.77 -6.11 -3.65
C GLY A 274 -15.00 -4.65 -4.02
N VAL A 275 -14.09 -4.00 -4.73
CA VAL A 275 -14.29 -2.65 -5.28
C VAL A 275 -15.39 -2.68 -6.35
N VAL A 276 -16.35 -1.78 -6.25
CA VAL A 276 -17.48 -1.70 -7.19
C VAL A 276 -17.69 -0.26 -7.63
N LEU A 277 -17.69 -0.06 -8.93
CA LEU A 277 -18.07 1.23 -9.52
C LEU A 277 -19.60 1.40 -9.45
N GLY A 278 -20.06 2.48 -8.86
CA GLY A 278 -21.49 2.73 -8.71
C GLY A 278 -22.26 2.84 -10.03
N LYS A 279 -21.58 3.21 -11.14
CA LYS A 279 -22.18 3.25 -12.48
C LYS A 279 -22.66 1.88 -12.99
N SER A 280 -22.04 0.78 -12.54
CA SER A 280 -22.38 -0.59 -12.94
C SER A 280 -23.08 -1.38 -11.81
N MET A 281 -23.53 -0.69 -10.74
CA MET A 281 -24.08 -1.32 -9.56
C MET A 281 -25.58 -1.56 -9.67
N SER A 282 -26.02 -2.80 -9.41
CA SER A 282 -27.44 -3.11 -9.24
C SER A 282 -27.92 -2.73 -7.84
N ARG A 283 -29.25 -2.48 -7.69
CA ARG A 283 -29.85 -2.17 -6.38
C ARG A 283 -29.63 -3.28 -5.35
N LYS A 284 -29.76 -4.54 -5.78
CA LYS A 284 -29.50 -5.70 -4.93
C LYS A 284 -28.06 -5.69 -4.38
N ARG A 285 -27.08 -5.36 -5.24
CA ARG A 285 -25.68 -5.31 -4.82
C ARG A 285 -25.39 -4.12 -3.88
N PHE A 286 -26.05 -2.98 -4.12
CA PHE A 286 -25.90 -1.81 -3.26
C PHE A 286 -26.33 -2.11 -1.82
N TYR A 287 -27.51 -2.72 -1.63
CA TYR A 287 -28.00 -3.08 -0.30
C TYR A 287 -27.32 -4.34 0.30
N ALA A 288 -26.44 -5.00 -0.43
CA ALA A 288 -25.63 -6.11 0.08
C ALA A 288 -24.28 -5.66 0.66
N PHE A 289 -23.92 -4.38 0.55
CA PHE A 289 -22.75 -3.85 1.28
C PHE A 289 -23.04 -3.77 2.77
N ASP A 290 -22.03 -4.06 3.58
CA ASP A 290 -22.03 -3.71 4.99
C ASP A 290 -21.65 -2.22 5.13
N PRO A 291 -22.55 -1.34 5.58
CA PRO A 291 -22.24 0.07 5.75
C PRO A 291 -21.09 0.33 6.74
N ASN A 292 -20.88 -0.58 7.71
CA ASN A 292 -19.82 -0.45 8.71
C ASN A 292 -18.44 -0.81 8.16
N ASP A 293 -18.38 -1.62 7.08
CA ASP A 293 -17.12 -2.03 6.43
C ASP A 293 -17.02 -1.46 5.00
N THR A 294 -17.63 -0.32 4.71
CA THR A 294 -17.60 0.25 3.35
C THR A 294 -17.30 1.73 3.38
N VAL A 295 -16.27 2.12 2.63
CA VAL A 295 -16.00 3.51 2.28
C VAL A 295 -16.56 3.83 0.90
N VAL A 296 -17.05 5.06 0.75
CA VAL A 296 -17.64 5.59 -0.50
C VAL A 296 -16.75 6.73 -0.97
N GLN A 297 -16.02 6.50 -2.05
CA GLN A 297 -15.07 7.45 -2.61
C GLN A 297 -15.58 8.02 -3.92
N GLN A 298 -15.41 9.32 -4.13
CA GLN A 298 -15.68 9.95 -5.41
C GLN A 298 -14.93 9.23 -6.53
N PHE A 299 -15.65 8.94 -7.62
CA PHE A 299 -15.02 8.30 -8.77
C PHE A 299 -14.04 9.25 -9.45
N VAL A 300 -12.80 8.82 -9.55
CA VAL A 300 -11.74 9.47 -10.30
C VAL A 300 -11.45 8.62 -11.54
N PRO A 301 -11.61 9.15 -12.75
CA PRO A 301 -11.22 8.45 -13.96
C PRO A 301 -9.73 8.06 -13.90
N ALA A 302 -9.40 6.87 -14.40
CA ALA A 302 -8.00 6.52 -14.55
C ALA A 302 -7.36 7.37 -15.66
N SER A 303 -6.08 7.65 -15.52
CA SER A 303 -5.27 8.19 -16.60
C SER A 303 -5.29 7.22 -17.79
N VAL A 304 -5.17 7.72 -18.99
CA VAL A 304 -5.17 6.90 -20.20
C VAL A 304 -3.95 7.23 -21.05
N VAL A 305 -3.29 6.19 -21.51
CA VAL A 305 -2.23 6.29 -22.52
C VAL A 305 -2.56 5.39 -23.70
N ARG A 306 -2.34 5.89 -24.91
CA ARG A 306 -2.58 5.14 -26.14
C ARG A 306 -1.28 4.58 -26.69
N HIS A 307 -1.27 3.28 -26.97
CA HIS A 307 -0.15 2.58 -27.58
C HIS A 307 -0.66 1.57 -28.61
N GLU A 308 -0.12 1.58 -29.84
CA GLU A 308 -0.50 0.69 -30.94
C GLU A 308 -2.04 0.56 -31.12
N ASP A 309 -2.74 1.69 -31.16
CA ASP A 309 -4.20 1.76 -31.25
C ASP A 309 -5.01 1.15 -30.08
N VAL A 310 -4.34 0.84 -28.98
CA VAL A 310 -4.97 0.36 -27.74
C VAL A 310 -4.88 1.42 -26.65
N ASP A 311 -6.01 1.71 -26.00
CA ASP A 311 -6.06 2.58 -24.83
C ASP A 311 -5.81 1.77 -23.56
N TYR A 312 -4.74 2.11 -22.86
CA TYR A 312 -4.40 1.57 -21.54
C TYR A 312 -4.72 2.60 -20.47
N LYS A 313 -5.37 2.14 -19.42
CA LYS A 313 -5.46 2.89 -18.18
C LYS A 313 -4.19 2.75 -17.39
N PHE A 314 -3.80 3.80 -16.67
CA PHE A 314 -2.65 3.72 -15.77
C PHE A 314 -2.87 4.51 -14.49
N ASP A 315 -2.12 4.17 -13.50
CA ASP A 315 -1.85 4.97 -12.31
C ASP A 315 -0.34 5.08 -12.09
N VAL A 316 0.03 6.06 -11.27
CA VAL A 316 1.41 6.26 -10.85
C VAL A 316 1.52 5.85 -9.39
N ARG A 317 2.46 4.95 -9.08
CA ARG A 317 2.81 4.56 -7.73
C ARG A 317 4.15 5.17 -7.33
N LEU A 318 4.14 5.96 -6.25
CA LEU A 318 5.36 6.36 -5.56
C LEU A 318 5.67 5.34 -4.47
N TYR A 319 6.89 4.82 -4.46
CA TYR A 319 7.40 3.93 -3.40
C TYR A 319 8.21 4.75 -2.42
N MET A 320 7.74 4.83 -1.18
CA MET A 320 8.32 5.66 -0.12
C MET A 320 8.85 4.83 1.03
N HIS A 321 10.06 5.16 1.50
CA HIS A 321 10.58 4.72 2.80
C HIS A 321 10.78 5.94 3.69
N GLY A 322 9.96 6.11 4.73
CA GLY A 322 9.89 7.40 5.39
C GLY A 322 9.58 8.49 4.35
N GLU A 323 10.27 9.61 4.42
CA GLU A 323 10.11 10.74 3.49
C GLU A 323 10.95 10.60 2.21
N ASN A 324 11.71 9.50 2.07
CA ASN A 324 12.55 9.25 0.92
C ASN A 324 11.78 8.50 -0.17
N LEU A 325 11.84 9.02 -1.39
CA LEU A 325 11.39 8.30 -2.58
C LEU A 325 12.42 7.21 -2.93
N ILE A 326 11.96 5.97 -2.96
CA ILE A 326 12.79 4.82 -3.35
C ILE A 326 12.74 4.62 -4.86
N ALA A 327 11.53 4.58 -5.41
CA ALA A 327 11.28 4.41 -6.83
C ALA A 327 9.89 4.90 -7.21
N MET A 328 9.61 4.90 -8.51
CA MET A 328 8.31 5.22 -9.09
C MET A 328 8.01 4.23 -10.21
N ALA A 329 6.74 3.80 -10.31
CA ALA A 329 6.30 2.92 -11.40
C ALA A 329 4.88 3.26 -11.84
N GLY A 330 4.58 2.98 -13.09
CA GLY A 330 3.23 2.98 -13.64
C GLY A 330 2.63 1.59 -13.61
N ARG A 331 1.34 1.49 -13.28
CA ARG A 331 0.59 0.25 -13.42
C ARG A 331 -0.38 0.42 -14.57
N LEU A 332 -0.34 -0.51 -15.53
CA LEU A 332 -1.18 -0.50 -16.73
C LEU A 332 -2.26 -1.57 -16.66
N TRP A 333 -3.47 -1.23 -17.11
CA TRP A 333 -4.56 -2.21 -17.24
C TRP A 333 -5.59 -1.76 -18.27
N ARG A 334 -6.45 -2.69 -18.73
CA ARG A 334 -7.51 -2.42 -19.71
C ARG A 334 -8.92 -2.45 -19.10
N GLY A 335 -9.12 -3.23 -18.04
CA GLY A 335 -10.41 -3.45 -17.37
C GLY A 335 -10.98 -2.22 -16.63
N GLN A 336 -11.95 -2.46 -15.76
CA GLN A 336 -12.55 -1.40 -14.92
C GLN A 336 -11.70 -1.02 -13.71
N VAL A 337 -10.97 -1.98 -13.16
CA VAL A 337 -10.08 -1.84 -12.00
C VAL A 337 -8.73 -2.46 -12.35
N THR A 338 -7.68 -2.06 -11.66
CA THR A 338 -6.34 -2.62 -11.81
C THR A 338 -6.38 -4.13 -11.54
N ASN A 339 -6.02 -4.92 -12.55
CA ASN A 339 -5.99 -6.38 -12.48
C ASN A 339 -4.86 -6.93 -13.35
N PHE A 340 -3.78 -7.37 -12.72
CA PHE A 340 -2.60 -7.93 -13.42
C PHE A 340 -2.78 -9.34 -13.98
N ARG A 341 -3.94 -9.97 -13.76
CA ARG A 341 -4.28 -11.26 -14.37
C ARG A 341 -4.87 -11.14 -15.78
N GLU A 342 -5.23 -9.93 -16.18
CA GLU A 342 -5.76 -9.66 -17.53
C GLU A 342 -4.60 -9.46 -18.52
N GLU A 343 -4.77 -9.97 -19.71
CA GLU A 343 -3.81 -9.78 -20.81
C GLU A 343 -3.63 -8.30 -21.14
N GLY A 344 -2.38 -7.85 -21.31
CA GLY A 344 -2.03 -6.46 -21.55
C GLY A 344 -1.97 -5.60 -20.30
N SER A 345 -2.22 -6.17 -19.10
CA SER A 345 -1.94 -5.50 -17.83
C SER A 345 -0.48 -5.71 -17.41
N GLY A 346 0.10 -4.75 -16.72
CA GLY A 346 1.50 -4.87 -16.27
C GLY A 346 2.04 -3.58 -15.67
N TRP A 347 3.36 -3.51 -15.64
CA TRP A 347 4.11 -2.38 -15.09
C TRP A 347 4.83 -1.64 -16.20
N THR A 348 5.03 -0.35 -16.03
CA THR A 348 5.78 0.52 -16.95
C THR A 348 6.63 1.49 -16.18
N LYS A 349 7.70 1.97 -16.80
CA LYS A 349 8.51 3.06 -16.26
C LYS A 349 7.75 4.37 -16.33
N ILE A 350 7.98 5.23 -15.34
CA ILE A 350 7.50 6.60 -15.36
C ILE A 350 8.69 7.54 -15.56
N CYS A 351 8.62 8.38 -16.59
CA CYS A 351 9.56 9.47 -16.81
C CYS A 351 8.95 10.80 -16.42
N VAL A 352 9.77 11.65 -15.83
CA VAL A 352 9.41 13.02 -15.47
C VAL A 352 10.02 13.98 -16.49
N CYS A 353 9.21 14.84 -17.09
CA CYS A 353 9.62 15.78 -18.16
C CYS A 353 9.06 17.19 -17.91
#